data_bc3173d2488a35473e92017e0ae8ab8d
#
_entry.id   bc3173d2488a35473e92017e0ae8ab8d
#
_cell.length_a   1.000
_cell.length_b   1.000
_cell.length_c   1.000
_cell.angle_alpha   90.00
_cell.angle_beta   90.00
_cell.angle_gamma   90.00
#
_symmetry.space_group_name_H-M   'P 1'
#
loop_
_entity.id
_entity.type
_entity.pdbx_description
1 polymer ?
#
loop_
_entity_poly.entity_id
_entity_poly.type
_entity_poly.pdbx_seq_one_letter_code
_entity_poly.pdbx_strand_id
1 'polypeptide(L)'
;MSLSVKDILLLDYFDNKPLHTEISVYKEKIYGKNTHERLLSLLDNGWIRYSTPKETLHMLPEKALSDFLSRHGVKSEGSKADLIRLIIQKIPEKAYYHAVPKVYTVTRKGRDEISHNMAYILNARENYGLSESEIRHCQSYLSHKGEPYNSRKVLERAMSEKASVYIMAGEWSKLRNLYYTTANFYLRSKDNENAVSYLLLVFFLDISGMRDKNRLENYEKLFRTPKAIILLIDELRLKLKISLSDMKPKFLSTIARMAPRLPFSYFSVNTSAFILTECLRGTDFSPRKYITERNVPDPSDKGYKFDKSGKTASGLSVHDFPFKVKKKEKLHIPVFVPPEIKKAEDKKILKKNRKVEKKEVGEKGIKKVINLISSFF
;
A
#
# COMPACT_ATOMS: atom_id res chain seq x y z
N MET A 1 10.54 -7.95 -29.87
CA MET A 1 9.90 -8.91 -28.95
C MET A 1 9.42 -8.13 -27.73
N SER A 2 8.13 -8.17 -27.38
CA SER A 2 7.63 -7.53 -26.17
C SER A 2 7.92 -8.44 -24.97
N LEU A 3 8.37 -7.86 -23.86
CA LEU A 3 8.64 -8.60 -22.63
C LEU A 3 7.32 -8.97 -21.94
N SER A 4 7.27 -10.16 -21.34
CA SER A 4 6.20 -10.50 -20.42
C SER A 4 6.37 -9.73 -19.10
N VAL A 5 5.27 -9.57 -18.34
CA VAL A 5 5.35 -8.96 -17.00
C VAL A 5 6.38 -9.67 -16.12
N LYS A 6 6.45 -11.00 -16.20
CA LYS A 6 7.43 -11.78 -15.43
C LYS A 6 8.88 -11.52 -15.86
N ASP A 7 9.14 -11.22 -17.14
CA ASP A 7 10.48 -10.84 -17.62
C ASP A 7 10.87 -9.46 -17.10
N ILE A 8 9.93 -8.52 -17.06
CA ILE A 8 10.12 -7.19 -16.48
C ILE A 8 10.43 -7.29 -14.99
N LEU A 9 9.73 -8.14 -14.26
CA LEU A 9 10.02 -8.39 -12.84
C LEU A 9 11.41 -9.03 -12.65
N LEU A 10 11.85 -9.90 -13.56
CA LEU A 10 13.20 -10.47 -13.54
C LEU A 10 14.27 -9.40 -13.80
N LEU A 11 14.08 -8.52 -14.78
CA LEU A 11 14.98 -7.40 -15.05
C LEU A 11 15.21 -6.56 -13.80
N ASP A 12 14.11 -6.17 -13.15
CA ASP A 12 14.15 -5.39 -11.91
C ASP A 12 14.83 -6.15 -10.77
N TYR A 13 14.58 -7.45 -10.64
CA TYR A 13 15.18 -8.26 -9.58
C TYR A 13 16.68 -8.43 -9.74
N PHE A 14 17.15 -8.66 -10.97
CA PHE A 14 18.59 -8.94 -11.24
C PHE A 14 19.43 -7.68 -11.36
N ASP A 15 18.85 -6.49 -11.48
CA ASP A 15 19.64 -5.26 -11.53
C ASP A 15 20.55 -5.13 -10.30
N ASN A 16 21.85 -4.96 -10.52
CA ASN A 16 22.89 -4.91 -9.48
C ASN A 16 23.03 -6.19 -8.62
N LYS A 17 22.57 -7.35 -9.09
CA LYS A 17 22.76 -8.62 -8.39
C LYS A 17 24.03 -9.35 -8.87
N PRO A 18 24.76 -10.02 -7.95
CA PRO A 18 25.90 -10.89 -8.31
C PRO A 18 25.51 -11.97 -9.32
N LEU A 19 26.46 -12.40 -10.16
CA LEU A 19 26.20 -13.39 -11.23
C LEU A 19 25.73 -14.76 -10.71
N HIS A 20 26.09 -15.11 -9.47
CA HIS A 20 25.68 -16.35 -8.82
C HIS A 20 24.36 -16.23 -8.03
N THR A 21 23.61 -15.13 -8.24
CA THR A 21 22.32 -14.95 -7.57
C THR A 21 21.32 -15.95 -8.10
N GLU A 22 20.78 -16.77 -7.20
CA GLU A 22 19.70 -17.70 -7.49
C GLU A 22 18.36 -17.13 -7.02
N ILE A 23 17.30 -17.52 -7.73
CA ILE A 23 15.93 -17.25 -7.28
C ILE A 23 15.46 -18.47 -6.51
N SER A 24 15.17 -18.29 -5.22
CA SER A 24 14.61 -19.38 -4.41
C SER A 24 13.26 -19.85 -4.96
N VAL A 25 12.97 -21.14 -4.80
CA VAL A 25 11.70 -21.78 -5.23
C VAL A 25 10.47 -21.02 -4.72
N TYR A 26 10.56 -20.43 -3.53
CA TYR A 26 9.50 -19.60 -2.95
C TYR A 26 9.18 -18.37 -3.83
N LYS A 27 10.16 -17.79 -4.48
CA LYS A 27 10.01 -16.61 -5.35
C LYS A 27 9.55 -16.95 -6.77
N GLU A 28 9.54 -18.22 -7.16
CA GLU A 28 9.02 -18.64 -8.46
C GLU A 28 7.56 -18.27 -8.68
N LYS A 29 6.77 -18.14 -7.61
CA LYS A 29 5.39 -17.64 -7.69
C LYS A 29 5.33 -16.24 -8.31
N ILE A 30 6.30 -15.39 -8.00
CA ILE A 30 6.38 -14.00 -8.48
C ILE A 30 7.03 -13.94 -9.86
N TYR A 31 8.18 -14.57 -10.00
CA TYR A 31 9.02 -14.44 -11.20
C TYR A 31 8.73 -15.50 -12.27
N GLY A 32 7.95 -16.54 -11.94
CA GLY A 32 7.65 -17.67 -12.83
C GLY A 32 8.71 -18.77 -12.78
N LYS A 33 8.43 -19.86 -13.50
CA LYS A 33 9.37 -20.98 -13.67
C LYS A 33 10.44 -20.63 -14.70
N ASN A 34 11.47 -21.47 -14.80
CA ASN A 34 12.56 -21.35 -15.78
C ASN A 34 13.26 -19.98 -15.74
N THR A 35 13.45 -19.44 -14.54
CA THR A 35 14.02 -18.10 -14.34
C THR A 35 15.43 -17.98 -14.91
N HIS A 36 16.21 -19.06 -14.86
CA HIS A 36 17.57 -19.08 -15.43
C HIS A 36 17.57 -18.97 -16.97
N GLU A 37 16.77 -19.78 -17.66
CA GLU A 37 16.66 -19.74 -19.13
C GLU A 37 16.14 -18.36 -19.59
N ARG A 38 15.18 -17.80 -18.86
CA ARG A 38 14.66 -16.47 -19.17
C ARG A 38 15.69 -15.37 -18.93
N LEU A 39 16.52 -15.48 -17.89
CA LEU A 39 17.63 -14.57 -17.65
C LEU A 39 18.65 -14.63 -18.79
N LEU A 40 18.99 -15.83 -19.28
CA LEU A 40 19.86 -15.98 -20.46
C LEU A 40 19.23 -15.31 -21.69
N SER A 41 17.95 -15.53 -21.93
CA SER A 41 17.23 -14.86 -23.02
C SER A 41 17.25 -13.33 -22.89
N LEU A 42 17.16 -12.79 -21.67
CA LEU A 42 17.26 -11.35 -21.43
C LEU A 42 18.67 -10.80 -21.71
N LEU A 43 19.72 -11.59 -21.43
CA LEU A 43 21.10 -11.28 -21.76
C LEU A 43 21.32 -11.28 -23.30
N ASP A 44 20.88 -12.34 -23.96
CA ASP A 44 21.06 -12.51 -25.43
C ASP A 44 20.34 -11.41 -26.22
N ASN A 45 19.18 -10.98 -25.72
CA ASN A 45 18.42 -9.91 -26.36
C ASN A 45 18.84 -8.48 -25.90
N GLY A 46 19.88 -8.35 -25.08
CA GLY A 46 20.46 -7.09 -24.68
C GLY A 46 19.57 -6.24 -23.76
N TRP A 47 18.66 -6.86 -23.01
CA TRP A 47 17.87 -6.20 -21.97
C TRP A 47 18.64 -6.00 -20.68
N ILE A 48 19.52 -6.96 -20.37
CA ILE A 48 20.43 -6.95 -19.25
C ILE A 48 21.82 -7.32 -19.77
N ARG A 49 22.87 -6.91 -19.10
CA ARG A 49 24.25 -7.22 -19.45
C ARG A 49 25.09 -7.43 -18.19
N TYR A 50 26.28 -7.87 -18.34
CA TYR A 50 27.27 -7.85 -17.26
C TYR A 50 27.80 -6.43 -17.05
N SER A 51 28.03 -6.08 -15.80
CA SER A 51 28.63 -4.79 -15.44
C SER A 51 30.06 -4.66 -15.94
N THR A 52 30.45 -3.44 -16.25
CA THR A 52 31.88 -3.11 -16.42
C THR A 52 32.51 -2.94 -15.02
N PRO A 53 33.84 -3.12 -14.90
CA PRO A 53 34.54 -2.89 -13.63
C PRO A 53 34.32 -1.51 -13.06
N LYS A 54 34.26 -0.47 -13.90
CA LYS A 54 34.01 0.91 -13.48
C LYS A 54 32.67 1.07 -12.79
N GLU A 55 31.65 0.38 -13.26
CA GLU A 55 30.29 0.48 -12.74
C GLU A 55 30.14 -0.11 -11.33
N THR A 56 31.03 -1.04 -10.95
CA THR A 56 30.94 -1.77 -9.68
C THR A 56 31.95 -1.32 -8.63
N LEU A 57 32.83 -0.36 -8.94
CA LEU A 57 33.75 0.22 -7.95
C LEU A 57 33.03 0.74 -6.70
N HIS A 58 31.85 1.30 -6.86
CA HIS A 58 31.05 1.82 -5.74
C HIS A 58 30.58 0.74 -4.75
N MET A 59 30.63 -0.53 -5.15
CA MET A 59 30.26 -1.66 -4.28
C MET A 59 31.37 -2.03 -3.32
N LEU A 60 32.61 -1.60 -3.60
CA LEU A 60 33.72 -1.82 -2.68
C LEU A 60 33.61 -0.93 -1.44
N PRO A 61 34.06 -1.43 -0.26
CA PRO A 61 34.22 -0.61 0.92
C PRO A 61 35.26 0.50 0.67
N GLU A 62 35.11 1.64 1.34
CA GLU A 62 36.03 2.79 1.21
C GLU A 62 37.48 2.39 1.52
N LYS A 63 37.68 1.57 2.56
CA LYS A 63 38.98 1.02 2.90
C LYS A 63 39.62 0.25 1.74
N ALA A 64 38.85 -0.60 1.05
CA ALA A 64 39.37 -1.38 -0.08
C ALA A 64 39.77 -0.46 -1.25
N LEU A 65 39.03 0.61 -1.51
CA LEU A 65 39.38 1.61 -2.53
C LEU A 65 40.66 2.37 -2.16
N SER A 66 40.81 2.77 -0.89
CA SER A 66 42.00 3.44 -0.37
C SER A 66 43.24 2.53 -0.43
N ASP A 67 43.11 1.28 0.02
CA ASP A 67 44.20 0.28 -0.05
C ASP A 67 44.62 0.02 -1.50
N PHE A 68 43.66 0.01 -2.41
CA PHE A 68 43.92 -0.18 -3.84
C PHE A 68 44.70 1.00 -4.44
N LEU A 69 44.31 2.25 -4.13
CA LEU A 69 45.03 3.45 -4.57
C LEU A 69 46.49 3.44 -4.02
N SER A 70 46.63 3.15 -2.74
CA SER A 70 47.94 3.12 -2.06
C SER A 70 48.90 2.09 -2.70
N ARG A 71 48.39 0.90 -3.07
CA ARG A 71 49.19 -0.12 -3.79
C ARG A 71 49.67 0.34 -5.15
N HIS A 72 49.02 1.31 -5.79
CA HIS A 72 49.37 1.91 -7.04
C HIS A 72 50.11 3.24 -6.93
N GLY A 73 50.54 3.61 -5.70
CA GLY A 73 51.30 4.84 -5.43
C GLY A 73 50.46 6.12 -5.54
N VAL A 74 49.14 6.03 -5.50
CA VAL A 74 48.24 7.16 -5.57
C VAL A 74 47.77 7.52 -4.15
N LYS A 75 47.93 8.79 -3.75
CA LYS A 75 47.41 9.26 -2.48
C LYS A 75 45.91 9.10 -2.42
N SER A 76 45.40 8.51 -1.33
CA SER A 76 44.00 8.23 -1.10
C SER A 76 43.43 9.28 -0.13
N GLU A 77 42.99 10.41 -0.66
CA GLU A 77 42.37 11.51 0.12
C GLU A 77 40.97 11.81 -0.43
N GLY A 78 40.05 12.17 0.46
CA GLY A 78 38.69 12.57 0.08
C GLY A 78 37.59 11.54 0.37
N SER A 79 36.42 11.81 -0.14
CA SER A 79 35.23 10.95 -0.01
C SER A 79 35.35 9.69 -0.84
N LYS A 80 34.49 8.70 -0.58
CA LYS A 80 34.39 7.47 -1.40
C LYS A 80 34.24 7.79 -2.89
N ALA A 81 33.48 8.83 -3.24
CA ALA A 81 33.30 9.26 -4.62
C ALA A 81 34.61 9.78 -5.25
N ASP A 82 35.44 10.47 -4.45
CA ASP A 82 36.74 11.00 -4.90
C ASP A 82 37.73 9.85 -5.10
N LEU A 83 37.76 8.85 -4.21
CA LEU A 83 38.58 7.65 -4.38
C LEU A 83 38.22 6.88 -5.67
N ILE A 84 36.94 6.70 -5.95
CA ILE A 84 36.45 6.07 -7.19
C ILE A 84 36.92 6.88 -8.41
N ARG A 85 36.79 8.20 -8.37
CA ARG A 85 37.22 9.08 -9.46
C ARG A 85 38.73 8.95 -9.71
N LEU A 86 39.53 8.93 -8.64
CA LEU A 86 40.99 8.75 -8.73
C LEU A 86 41.36 7.40 -9.34
N ILE A 87 40.69 6.31 -8.94
CA ILE A 87 40.91 5.00 -9.53
C ILE A 87 40.62 5.03 -11.04
N ILE A 88 39.47 5.58 -11.44
CA ILE A 88 39.09 5.64 -12.87
C ILE A 88 40.07 6.47 -13.69
N GLN A 89 40.60 7.55 -13.12
CA GLN A 89 41.50 8.47 -13.81
C GLN A 89 42.96 8.00 -13.86
N LYS A 90 43.44 7.37 -12.81
CA LYS A 90 44.88 7.08 -12.62
C LYS A 90 45.27 5.64 -12.85
N ILE A 91 44.31 4.71 -12.76
CA ILE A 91 44.61 3.29 -12.77
C ILE A 91 43.92 2.62 -13.98
N PRO A 92 44.69 1.86 -14.81
CA PRO A 92 44.09 1.12 -15.94
C PRO A 92 43.03 0.13 -15.48
N GLU A 93 41.93 0.02 -16.22
CA GLU A 93 40.80 -0.85 -15.86
C GLU A 93 41.19 -2.31 -15.63
N LYS A 94 42.16 -2.81 -16.39
CA LYS A 94 42.72 -4.18 -16.25
C LYS A 94 43.24 -4.46 -14.82
N ALA A 95 43.76 -3.44 -14.11
CA ALA A 95 44.32 -3.61 -12.78
C ALA A 95 43.28 -3.91 -11.69
N TYR A 96 42.05 -3.43 -11.86
CA TYR A 96 40.97 -3.67 -10.89
C TYR A 96 39.87 -4.60 -11.39
N TYR A 97 40.02 -5.16 -12.59
CA TYR A 97 39.03 -6.05 -13.23
C TYR A 97 38.64 -7.25 -12.33
N HIS A 98 39.60 -7.84 -11.63
CA HIS A 98 39.38 -9.00 -10.75
C HIS A 98 39.05 -8.60 -9.29
N ALA A 99 39.28 -7.33 -8.93
CA ALA A 99 39.07 -6.85 -7.57
C ALA A 99 37.60 -6.39 -7.31
N VAL A 100 36.84 -6.17 -8.38
CA VAL A 100 35.47 -5.70 -8.28
C VAL A 100 34.48 -6.81 -8.57
N PRO A 101 33.30 -6.81 -7.89
CA PRO A 101 32.28 -7.81 -8.16
C PRO A 101 31.68 -7.63 -9.54
N LYS A 102 31.44 -8.73 -10.25
CA LYS A 102 30.66 -8.74 -11.48
C LYS A 102 29.18 -8.90 -11.10
N VAL A 103 28.34 -8.03 -11.63
CA VAL A 103 26.91 -8.04 -11.41
C VAL A 103 26.15 -7.94 -12.73
N TYR A 104 24.86 -8.28 -12.69
CA TYR A 104 23.96 -7.97 -13.78
C TYR A 104 23.64 -6.47 -13.76
N THR A 105 23.57 -5.86 -14.92
CA THR A 105 23.21 -4.44 -15.09
C THR A 105 22.16 -4.29 -16.17
N VAL A 106 21.04 -3.72 -15.84
CA VAL A 106 19.96 -3.45 -16.80
C VAL A 106 20.44 -2.40 -17.80
N THR A 107 20.27 -2.66 -19.09
CA THR A 107 20.62 -1.73 -20.16
C THR A 107 19.65 -0.53 -20.20
N ARG A 108 19.96 0.49 -21.02
CA ARG A 108 19.04 1.61 -21.24
C ARG A 108 17.68 1.11 -21.72
N LYS A 109 17.66 0.23 -22.72
CA LYS A 109 16.46 -0.43 -23.25
C LYS A 109 15.64 -1.11 -22.14
N GLY A 110 16.33 -1.87 -21.26
CA GLY A 110 15.69 -2.54 -20.12
C GLY A 110 15.12 -1.54 -19.09
N ARG A 111 15.83 -0.44 -18.80
CA ARG A 111 15.36 0.61 -17.89
C ARG A 111 14.12 1.34 -18.41
N ASP A 112 14.07 1.61 -19.70
CA ASP A 112 12.91 2.21 -20.34
C ASP A 112 11.67 1.30 -20.16
N GLU A 113 11.84 -0.02 -20.37
CA GLU A 113 10.77 -1.00 -20.18
C GLU A 113 10.32 -1.11 -18.70
N ILE A 114 11.27 -1.16 -17.77
CA ILE A 114 10.99 -1.11 -16.33
C ILE A 114 10.16 0.14 -15.99
N SER A 115 10.55 1.30 -16.50
CA SER A 115 9.87 2.57 -16.22
C SER A 115 8.43 2.57 -16.70
N HIS A 116 8.14 2.02 -17.88
CA HIS A 116 6.80 1.91 -18.45
C HIS A 116 5.93 0.83 -17.76
N ASN A 117 6.55 -0.04 -16.98
CA ASN A 117 5.88 -1.14 -16.30
C ASN A 117 6.02 -1.09 -14.77
N MET A 118 6.39 0.05 -14.22
CA MET A 118 6.65 0.23 -12.79
C MET A 118 5.46 -0.17 -11.90
N ALA A 119 4.22 -0.08 -12.38
CA ALA A 119 3.03 -0.50 -11.61
C ALA A 119 3.06 -2.00 -11.28
N TYR A 120 3.51 -2.87 -12.21
CA TYR A 120 3.64 -4.31 -11.97
C TYR A 120 4.74 -4.60 -10.95
N ILE A 121 5.85 -3.88 -11.05
CA ILE A 121 7.00 -4.03 -10.14
C ILE A 121 6.61 -3.65 -8.72
N LEU A 122 5.97 -2.49 -8.54
CA LEU A 122 5.51 -2.03 -7.25
C LEU A 122 4.47 -2.99 -6.65
N ASN A 123 3.52 -3.48 -7.47
CA ASN A 123 2.56 -4.48 -7.01
C ASN A 123 3.23 -5.77 -6.53
N ALA A 124 4.23 -6.26 -7.25
CA ALA A 124 4.95 -7.48 -6.88
C ALA A 124 5.82 -7.30 -5.64
N ARG A 125 6.54 -6.16 -5.53
CA ARG A 125 7.41 -5.85 -4.37
C ARG A 125 6.62 -5.67 -3.07
N GLU A 126 5.47 -5.02 -3.16
CA GLU A 126 4.72 -4.55 -2.01
C GLU A 126 3.47 -5.39 -1.72
N ASN A 127 3.22 -6.39 -2.58
CA ASN A 127 2.08 -7.30 -2.48
C ASN A 127 0.72 -6.58 -2.32
N TYR A 128 0.42 -5.66 -3.25
CA TYR A 128 -0.89 -4.98 -3.23
C TYR A 128 -2.06 -5.90 -3.59
N GLY A 129 -1.77 -7.14 -4.00
CA GLY A 129 -2.77 -8.15 -4.30
C GLY A 129 -3.55 -7.88 -5.60
N LEU A 130 -3.01 -7.07 -6.51
CA LEU A 130 -3.60 -6.80 -7.81
C LEU A 130 -3.15 -7.87 -8.81
N SER A 131 -4.07 -8.33 -9.66
CA SER A 131 -3.74 -9.19 -10.79
C SER A 131 -3.13 -8.40 -11.94
N GLU A 132 -2.41 -9.10 -12.81
CA GLU A 132 -1.85 -8.51 -14.04
C GLU A 132 -2.95 -7.90 -14.92
N SER A 133 -4.10 -8.56 -15.02
CA SER A 133 -5.25 -8.09 -15.82
C SER A 133 -5.85 -6.81 -15.25
N GLU A 134 -5.96 -6.66 -13.93
CA GLU A 134 -6.46 -5.44 -13.28
C GLU A 134 -5.54 -4.24 -13.57
N ILE A 135 -4.22 -4.44 -13.44
CA ILE A 135 -3.24 -3.38 -13.72
C ILE A 135 -3.28 -3.00 -15.21
N ARG A 136 -3.28 -4.00 -16.11
CA ARG A 136 -3.33 -3.78 -17.56
C ARG A 136 -4.60 -3.03 -17.98
N HIS A 137 -5.74 -3.41 -17.43
CA HIS A 137 -7.00 -2.71 -17.70
C HIS A 137 -6.91 -1.23 -17.34
N CYS A 138 -6.43 -0.91 -16.12
CA CYS A 138 -6.31 0.47 -15.67
C CYS A 138 -5.27 1.27 -16.48
N GLN A 139 -4.15 0.64 -16.84
CA GLN A 139 -3.13 1.27 -17.67
C GLN A 139 -3.68 1.60 -19.07
N SER A 140 -4.37 0.67 -19.71
CA SER A 140 -5.02 0.88 -21.01
C SER A 140 -6.08 1.97 -20.94
N TYR A 141 -6.91 1.97 -19.90
CA TYR A 141 -7.94 3.01 -19.72
C TYR A 141 -7.33 4.41 -19.60
N LEU A 142 -6.26 4.60 -18.80
CA LEU A 142 -5.60 5.89 -18.66
C LEU A 142 -4.93 6.33 -19.97
N SER A 143 -4.32 5.39 -20.69
CA SER A 143 -3.72 5.64 -22.01
C SER A 143 -4.78 6.11 -23.03
N HIS A 144 -5.94 5.46 -23.08
CA HIS A 144 -7.04 5.87 -23.97
C HIS A 144 -7.59 7.26 -23.65
N LYS A 145 -7.43 7.72 -22.40
CA LYS A 145 -7.76 9.10 -22.00
C LYS A 145 -6.67 10.12 -22.36
N GLY A 146 -5.58 9.68 -22.98
CA GLY A 146 -4.44 10.55 -23.28
C GLY A 146 -3.60 10.94 -22.06
N GLU A 147 -3.79 10.27 -20.91
CA GLU A 147 -2.97 10.55 -19.74
C GLU A 147 -1.58 9.92 -19.89
N PRO A 148 -0.49 10.67 -19.57
CA PRO A 148 0.85 10.10 -19.55
C PRO A 148 0.94 8.99 -18.50
N TYR A 149 1.77 7.97 -18.78
CA TYR A 149 1.95 6.87 -17.86
C TYR A 149 2.40 7.33 -16.47
N ASN A 150 1.67 6.92 -15.46
CA ASN A 150 1.98 7.15 -14.07
C ASN A 150 1.60 5.91 -13.25
N SER A 151 2.59 5.19 -12.76
CA SER A 151 2.41 3.94 -12.01
C SER A 151 1.54 4.12 -10.77
N ARG A 152 1.65 5.25 -10.07
CA ARG A 152 0.83 5.57 -8.91
C ARG A 152 -0.65 5.68 -9.29
N LYS A 153 -0.98 6.45 -10.32
CA LYS A 153 -2.37 6.58 -10.81
C LYS A 153 -2.96 5.24 -11.26
N VAL A 154 -2.14 4.42 -11.94
CA VAL A 154 -2.57 3.07 -12.36
C VAL A 154 -2.94 2.21 -11.16
N LEU A 155 -2.08 2.18 -10.12
CA LEU A 155 -2.31 1.38 -8.92
C LEU A 155 -3.49 1.91 -8.09
N GLU A 156 -3.60 3.24 -7.89
CA GLU A 156 -4.74 3.88 -7.20
C GLU A 156 -6.06 3.52 -7.87
N ARG A 157 -6.11 3.59 -9.20
CA ARG A 157 -7.30 3.21 -9.96
C ARG A 157 -7.61 1.72 -9.81
N ALA A 158 -6.62 0.85 -9.96
CA ALA A 158 -6.81 -0.59 -9.86
C ALA A 158 -7.33 -1.00 -8.47
N MET A 159 -6.77 -0.43 -7.40
CA MET A 159 -7.26 -0.66 -6.03
C MET A 159 -8.69 -0.13 -5.85
N SER A 160 -9.02 1.03 -6.42
CA SER A 160 -10.36 1.61 -6.35
C SER A 160 -11.41 0.77 -7.09
N GLU A 161 -11.10 0.28 -8.30
CA GLU A 161 -11.98 -0.61 -9.05
C GLU A 161 -12.17 -1.94 -8.34
N LYS A 162 -11.10 -2.52 -7.80
CA LYS A 162 -11.16 -3.75 -7.00
C LYS A 162 -12.00 -3.59 -5.73
N ALA A 163 -11.90 -2.44 -5.05
CA ALA A 163 -12.77 -2.13 -3.91
C ALA A 163 -14.25 -2.15 -4.30
N SER A 164 -14.59 -1.58 -5.46
CA SER A 164 -15.97 -1.58 -5.99
C SER A 164 -16.48 -3.01 -6.28
N VAL A 165 -15.60 -3.87 -6.82
CA VAL A 165 -15.94 -5.30 -7.04
C VAL A 165 -16.22 -6.00 -5.71
N TYR A 166 -15.39 -5.80 -4.69
CA TYR A 166 -15.59 -6.42 -3.38
C TYR A 166 -16.89 -5.94 -2.68
N ILE A 167 -17.22 -4.65 -2.82
CA ILE A 167 -18.48 -4.10 -2.30
C ILE A 167 -19.68 -4.78 -2.98
N MET A 168 -19.68 -4.88 -4.31
CA MET A 168 -20.77 -5.52 -5.06
C MET A 168 -20.92 -7.00 -4.74
N ALA A 169 -19.81 -7.69 -4.50
CA ALA A 169 -19.78 -9.11 -4.14
C ALA A 169 -20.08 -9.37 -2.66
N GLY A 170 -20.15 -8.34 -1.81
CA GLY A 170 -20.28 -8.49 -0.36
C GLY A 170 -19.05 -9.14 0.30
N GLU A 171 -17.87 -8.95 -0.28
CA GLU A 171 -16.60 -9.51 0.21
C GLU A 171 -15.91 -8.52 1.16
N TRP A 172 -16.55 -8.25 2.29
CA TRP A 172 -16.16 -7.19 3.23
C TRP A 172 -14.80 -7.41 3.87
N SER A 173 -14.42 -8.66 4.15
CA SER A 173 -13.10 -9.00 4.70
C SER A 173 -11.99 -8.68 3.70
N LYS A 174 -12.19 -8.98 2.41
CA LYS A 174 -11.25 -8.62 1.35
C LYS A 174 -11.18 -7.11 1.15
N LEU A 175 -12.33 -6.43 1.19
CA LEU A 175 -12.39 -4.97 1.11
C LEU A 175 -11.62 -4.31 2.25
N ARG A 176 -11.82 -4.78 3.48
CA ARG A 176 -11.11 -4.30 4.68
C ARG A 176 -9.60 -4.43 4.50
N ASN A 177 -9.13 -5.59 4.03
CA ASN A 177 -7.71 -5.82 3.80
C ASN A 177 -7.17 -4.97 2.64
N LEU A 178 -7.95 -4.78 1.57
CA LEU A 178 -7.57 -3.90 0.46
C LEU A 178 -7.43 -2.45 0.94
N TYR A 179 -8.34 -1.95 1.79
CA TYR A 179 -8.21 -0.60 2.35
C TYR A 179 -6.97 -0.45 3.23
N TYR A 180 -6.65 -1.47 4.02
CA TYR A 180 -5.40 -1.48 4.79
C TYR A 180 -4.16 -1.46 3.88
N THR A 181 -4.16 -2.27 2.83
CA THR A 181 -3.10 -2.27 1.81
C THR A 181 -2.98 -0.92 1.11
N THR A 182 -4.11 -0.28 0.81
CA THR A 182 -4.14 1.06 0.19
C THR A 182 -3.61 2.13 1.16
N ALA A 183 -3.92 2.02 2.45
CA ALA A 183 -3.31 2.90 3.45
C ALA A 183 -1.78 2.78 3.47
N ASN A 184 -1.25 1.55 3.43
CA ASN A 184 0.20 1.30 3.37
C ASN A 184 0.82 1.86 2.08
N PHE A 185 0.14 1.77 0.94
CA PHE A 185 0.59 2.37 -0.31
C PHE A 185 0.78 3.89 -0.16
N TYR A 186 -0.18 4.57 0.47
CA TYR A 186 -0.09 6.01 0.71
C TYR A 186 0.97 6.36 1.76
N LEU A 187 1.14 5.55 2.81
CA LEU A 187 2.21 5.74 3.81
C LEU A 187 3.61 5.71 3.16
N ARG A 188 3.85 4.75 2.27
CA ARG A 188 5.14 4.63 1.55
C ARG A 188 5.41 5.81 0.63
N SER A 189 4.37 6.38 0.04
CA SER A 189 4.46 7.60 -0.77
C SER A 189 4.43 8.89 0.05
N LYS A 190 4.47 8.80 1.40
CA LYS A 190 4.42 9.94 2.34
C LYS A 190 3.15 10.78 2.23
N ASP A 191 2.09 10.20 1.70
CA ASP A 191 0.77 10.81 1.59
C ASP A 191 -0.08 10.43 2.82
N ASN A 192 0.25 11.07 3.95
CA ASN A 192 -0.36 10.76 5.24
C ASN A 192 -1.87 11.09 5.28
N GLU A 193 -2.33 12.05 4.48
CA GLU A 193 -3.74 12.44 4.41
C GLU A 193 -4.63 11.31 3.85
N ASN A 194 -4.21 10.75 2.73
CA ASN A 194 -4.91 9.61 2.15
C ASN A 194 -4.74 8.35 3.01
N ALA A 195 -3.55 8.15 3.58
CA ALA A 195 -3.29 7.01 4.46
C ALA A 195 -4.25 6.99 5.65
N VAL A 196 -4.41 8.11 6.38
CA VAL A 196 -5.34 8.18 7.51
C VAL A 196 -6.78 7.96 7.06
N SER A 197 -7.17 8.48 5.90
CA SER A 197 -8.52 8.30 5.36
C SER A 197 -8.85 6.82 5.13
N TYR A 198 -7.92 6.05 4.54
CA TYR A 198 -8.11 4.61 4.36
C TYR A 198 -8.10 3.82 5.67
N LEU A 199 -7.30 4.22 6.65
CA LEU A 199 -7.34 3.61 7.99
C LEU A 199 -8.66 3.87 8.71
N LEU A 200 -9.27 5.04 8.52
CA LEU A 200 -10.62 5.33 9.04
C LEU A 200 -11.68 4.43 8.40
N LEU A 201 -11.56 4.10 7.10
CA LEU A 201 -12.41 3.11 6.43
C LEU A 201 -12.20 1.70 7.01
N VAL A 202 -10.95 1.31 7.28
CA VAL A 202 -10.64 0.04 7.96
C VAL A 202 -11.30 -0.02 9.32
N PHE A 203 -11.12 1.01 10.14
CA PHE A 203 -11.74 1.10 11.46
C PHE A 203 -13.26 1.00 11.38
N PHE A 204 -13.89 1.73 10.45
CA PHE A 204 -15.32 1.69 10.26
C PHE A 204 -15.84 0.28 9.91
N LEU A 205 -15.17 -0.43 8.99
CA LEU A 205 -15.50 -1.81 8.66
C LEU A 205 -15.31 -2.74 9.87
N ASP A 206 -14.23 -2.57 10.62
CA ASP A 206 -13.95 -3.40 11.80
C ASP A 206 -15.03 -3.30 12.88
N ILE A 207 -15.64 -2.11 13.07
CA ILE A 207 -16.70 -1.90 14.08
C ILE A 207 -18.10 -2.07 13.52
N SER A 208 -18.28 -2.16 12.22
CA SER A 208 -19.61 -2.30 11.60
C SER A 208 -20.27 -3.65 11.90
N GLY A 209 -19.48 -4.68 12.18
CA GLY A 209 -19.93 -6.06 12.30
C GLY A 209 -20.19 -6.75 10.97
N MET A 210 -19.86 -6.11 9.85
CA MET A 210 -20.07 -6.68 8.53
C MET A 210 -19.07 -7.79 8.23
N ARG A 211 -19.59 -8.94 7.79
CA ARG A 211 -18.81 -10.10 7.33
C ARG A 211 -19.20 -10.48 5.91
N ASP A 212 -18.33 -11.24 5.26
CA ASP A 212 -18.53 -11.70 3.89
C ASP A 212 -19.92 -12.30 3.67
N LYS A 213 -20.45 -12.14 2.47
CA LYS A 213 -21.81 -12.52 2.07
C LYS A 213 -22.89 -11.81 2.88
N ASN A 214 -22.64 -10.56 3.24
CA ASN A 214 -23.56 -9.71 3.98
C ASN A 214 -24.05 -10.33 5.33
N ARG A 215 -23.20 -11.11 6.00
CA ARG A 215 -23.53 -11.66 7.31
C ARG A 215 -23.11 -10.69 8.41
N LEU A 216 -23.88 -10.64 9.47
CA LEU A 216 -23.54 -9.88 10.67
C LEU A 216 -22.68 -10.76 11.60
N GLU A 217 -21.60 -10.21 12.11
CA GLU A 217 -20.77 -10.84 13.14
C GLU A 217 -21.52 -10.88 14.47
N ASN A 218 -21.23 -11.86 15.31
CA ASN A 218 -21.68 -11.84 16.69
C ASN A 218 -21.12 -10.62 17.42
N TYR A 219 -21.99 -9.90 18.13
CA TYR A 219 -21.64 -8.64 18.78
C TYR A 219 -20.46 -8.74 19.75
N GLU A 220 -20.39 -9.82 20.54
CA GLU A 220 -19.30 -10.02 21.48
C GLU A 220 -17.94 -10.30 20.76
N LYS A 221 -17.98 -10.73 19.52
CA LYS A 221 -16.78 -10.96 18.70
C LYS A 221 -16.33 -9.73 17.92
N LEU A 222 -17.16 -8.70 17.87
CA LEU A 222 -16.96 -7.51 17.05
C LEU A 222 -15.62 -6.80 17.33
N PHE A 223 -15.19 -6.80 18.56
CA PHE A 223 -14.17 -5.88 19.09
C PHE A 223 -12.76 -6.44 19.18
N ARG A 224 -12.39 -7.20 18.21
CA ARG A 224 -10.99 -7.53 17.98
C ARG A 224 -10.30 -6.53 17.06
N THR A 225 -10.73 -5.25 17.10
CA THR A 225 -10.04 -4.19 16.36
C THR A 225 -8.60 -4.13 16.85
N PRO A 226 -7.60 -4.37 15.99
CA PRO A 226 -6.22 -4.36 16.43
C PRO A 226 -5.86 -3.00 17.01
N LYS A 227 -5.39 -2.95 18.26
CA LYS A 227 -4.86 -1.70 18.88
C LYS A 227 -3.88 -0.98 17.94
N ALA A 228 -3.16 -1.74 17.13
CA ALA A 228 -2.23 -1.22 16.15
C ALA A 228 -2.88 -0.28 15.11
N ILE A 229 -4.12 -0.51 14.70
CA ILE A 229 -4.83 0.41 13.77
C ILE A 229 -5.10 1.74 14.44
N ILE A 230 -5.56 1.72 15.70
CA ILE A 230 -5.82 2.94 16.47
C ILE A 230 -4.52 3.73 16.69
N LEU A 231 -3.45 3.04 17.09
CA LEU A 231 -2.14 3.67 17.28
C LEU A 231 -1.61 4.32 15.99
N LEU A 232 -1.80 3.66 14.85
CA LEU A 232 -1.37 4.20 13.56
C LEU A 232 -2.21 5.41 13.14
N ILE A 233 -3.53 5.37 13.38
CA ILE A 233 -4.41 6.54 13.16
C ILE A 233 -3.96 7.70 14.04
N ASP A 234 -3.67 7.46 15.32
CA ASP A 234 -3.24 8.51 16.24
C ASP A 234 -1.88 9.10 15.86
N GLU A 235 -0.92 8.28 15.49
CA GLU A 235 0.39 8.73 15.00
C GLU A 235 0.25 9.64 13.77
N LEU A 236 -0.58 9.23 12.80
CA LEU A 236 -0.82 10.04 11.60
C LEU A 236 -1.57 11.33 11.91
N ARG A 237 -2.56 11.28 12.80
CA ARG A 237 -3.26 12.45 13.30
C ARG A 237 -2.28 13.48 13.87
N LEU A 238 -1.37 13.02 14.73
CA LEU A 238 -0.33 13.89 15.32
C LEU A 238 0.61 14.47 14.26
N LYS A 239 1.06 13.66 13.30
CA LYS A 239 1.89 14.12 12.17
C LYS A 239 1.20 15.17 11.32
N LEU A 240 -0.09 15.01 11.09
CA LEU A 240 -0.92 15.93 10.32
C LEU A 240 -1.42 17.12 11.16
N LYS A 241 -1.12 17.15 12.46
CA LYS A 241 -1.58 18.17 13.41
C LYS A 241 -3.11 18.29 13.47
N ILE A 242 -3.81 17.18 13.29
CA ILE A 242 -5.27 17.12 13.42
C ILE A 242 -5.61 17.00 14.90
N SER A 243 -6.45 17.90 15.42
CA SER A 243 -6.92 17.83 16.81
C SER A 243 -7.87 16.63 17.02
N LEU A 244 -8.07 16.19 18.27
CA LEU A 244 -9.05 15.14 18.55
C LEU A 244 -10.48 15.59 18.21
N SER A 245 -10.80 16.88 18.34
CA SER A 245 -12.09 17.44 17.93
C SER A 245 -12.32 17.36 16.43
N ASP A 246 -11.26 17.53 15.61
CA ASP A 246 -11.34 17.50 14.15
C ASP A 246 -11.36 16.07 13.59
N MET A 247 -11.02 15.07 14.41
CA MET A 247 -11.10 13.67 13.98
C MET A 247 -12.53 13.21 13.71
N LYS A 248 -13.52 13.68 14.49
CA LYS A 248 -14.93 13.34 14.26
C LYS A 248 -15.42 13.83 12.89
N PRO A 249 -15.34 15.11 12.52
CA PRO A 249 -15.75 15.57 11.20
C PRO A 249 -14.93 14.92 10.08
N LYS A 250 -13.62 14.68 10.26
CA LYS A 250 -12.79 13.97 9.28
C LYS A 250 -13.29 12.53 9.06
N PHE A 251 -13.59 11.81 10.12
CA PHE A 251 -14.16 10.46 10.03
C PHE A 251 -15.49 10.48 9.29
N LEU A 252 -16.43 11.34 9.68
CA LEU A 252 -17.75 11.44 9.06
C LEU A 252 -17.66 11.73 7.57
N SER A 253 -16.81 12.67 7.15
CA SER A 253 -16.60 13.01 5.73
C SER A 253 -15.96 11.85 4.96
N THR A 254 -15.04 11.13 5.59
CA THR A 254 -14.34 9.99 4.96
C THR A 254 -15.30 8.84 4.68
N ILE A 255 -16.15 8.48 5.66
CA ILE A 255 -17.02 7.32 5.52
C ILE A 255 -18.35 7.63 4.84
N ALA A 256 -18.69 8.90 4.59
CA ALA A 256 -19.96 9.34 4.02
C ALA A 256 -20.38 8.59 2.74
N ARG A 257 -19.40 8.21 1.90
CA ARG A 257 -19.64 7.45 0.66
C ARG A 257 -19.71 5.94 0.89
N MET A 258 -19.11 5.46 1.96
CA MET A 258 -19.02 4.04 2.27
C MET A 258 -20.19 3.56 3.12
N ALA A 259 -20.61 4.33 4.10
CA ALA A 259 -21.66 3.97 5.05
C ALA A 259 -22.97 3.54 4.36
N PRO A 260 -23.48 4.24 3.32
CA PRO A 260 -24.71 3.83 2.62
C PRO A 260 -24.59 2.54 1.81
N ARG A 261 -23.37 2.03 1.60
CA ARG A 261 -23.11 0.80 0.83
C ARG A 261 -23.13 -0.45 1.70
N LEU A 262 -22.99 -0.29 3.03
CA LEU A 262 -23.14 -1.40 3.96
C LEU A 262 -24.62 -1.77 4.08
N PRO A 263 -24.99 -3.03 3.90
CA PRO A 263 -26.36 -3.50 4.10
C PRO A 263 -26.87 -3.20 5.51
N PHE A 264 -26.00 -3.27 6.50
CA PHE A 264 -26.28 -2.93 7.89
C PHE A 264 -24.96 -2.65 8.66
N SER A 265 -25.09 -2.03 9.83
CA SER A 265 -23.98 -1.79 10.75
C SER A 265 -24.54 -1.78 12.17
N TYR A 266 -23.77 -2.33 13.12
CA TYR A 266 -24.15 -2.27 14.53
C TYR A 266 -24.34 -0.86 15.03
N PHE A 267 -23.55 0.09 14.54
CA PHE A 267 -23.57 1.46 15.03
C PHE A 267 -23.95 2.45 13.94
N SER A 268 -24.60 3.52 14.37
CA SER A 268 -24.75 4.71 13.54
C SER A 268 -23.37 5.29 13.19
N VAL A 269 -23.32 6.07 12.11
CA VAL A 269 -22.10 6.78 11.71
C VAL A 269 -21.59 7.69 12.84
N ASN A 270 -22.50 8.34 13.56
CA ASN A 270 -22.16 9.22 14.69
C ASN A 270 -21.63 8.44 15.91
N THR A 271 -22.24 7.31 16.24
CA THR A 271 -21.76 6.43 17.31
C THR A 271 -20.37 5.85 16.95
N SER A 272 -20.18 5.46 15.69
CA SER A 272 -18.86 5.00 15.19
C SER A 272 -17.78 6.08 15.33
N ALA A 273 -18.11 7.34 15.03
CA ALA A 273 -17.20 8.46 15.21
C ALA A 273 -16.88 8.73 16.69
N PHE A 274 -17.88 8.57 17.57
CA PHE A 274 -17.68 8.68 19.02
C PHE A 274 -16.75 7.58 19.54
N ILE A 275 -16.98 6.32 19.15
CA ILE A 275 -16.13 5.18 19.51
C ILE A 275 -14.67 5.44 19.08
N LEU A 276 -14.45 5.91 17.85
CA LEU A 276 -13.10 6.28 17.39
C LEU A 276 -12.44 7.31 18.31
N THR A 277 -13.18 8.36 18.67
CA THR A 277 -12.65 9.44 19.54
C THR A 277 -12.27 8.91 20.91
N GLU A 278 -13.09 8.03 21.50
CA GLU A 278 -12.78 7.37 22.78
C GLU A 278 -11.52 6.49 22.67
N CYS A 279 -11.40 5.69 21.61
CA CYS A 279 -10.23 4.89 21.37
C CYS A 279 -8.95 5.75 21.23
N LEU A 280 -9.04 6.89 20.56
CA LEU A 280 -7.90 7.83 20.40
C LEU A 280 -7.53 8.54 21.72
N ARG A 281 -8.46 8.62 22.68
CA ARG A 281 -8.18 9.08 24.05
C ARG A 281 -7.54 8.02 24.94
N GLY A 282 -7.32 6.82 24.42
CA GLY A 282 -6.74 5.70 25.16
C GLY A 282 -7.76 4.86 25.94
N THR A 283 -9.06 5.09 25.72
CA THR A 283 -10.10 4.23 26.29
C THR A 283 -10.17 2.92 25.52
N ASP A 284 -9.95 1.80 26.21
CA ASP A 284 -10.14 0.50 25.59
C ASP A 284 -11.60 0.31 25.18
N PHE A 285 -11.79 -0.12 23.96
CA PHE A 285 -13.12 -0.37 23.45
C PHE A 285 -13.71 -1.62 24.13
N SER A 286 -14.92 -1.47 24.70
CA SER A 286 -15.71 -2.56 25.28
C SER A 286 -17.08 -2.63 24.61
N PRO A 287 -17.48 -3.78 24.01
CA PRO A 287 -18.80 -3.93 23.39
C PRO A 287 -19.94 -3.65 24.37
N ARG A 288 -19.78 -4.05 25.65
CA ARG A 288 -20.82 -3.87 26.68
C ARG A 288 -21.17 -2.42 26.91
N LYS A 289 -20.23 -1.47 26.71
CA LYS A 289 -20.47 -0.04 26.87
C LYS A 289 -21.47 0.53 25.86
N TYR A 290 -21.60 -0.09 24.69
CA TYR A 290 -22.41 0.45 23.59
C TYR A 290 -23.58 -0.46 23.20
N ILE A 291 -23.96 -1.39 24.06
CA ILE A 291 -25.00 -2.40 23.77
C ILE A 291 -26.34 -1.76 23.47
N THR A 292 -26.68 -0.65 24.15
CA THR A 292 -27.93 0.10 23.97
C THR A 292 -27.93 0.98 22.71
N GLU A 293 -26.75 1.21 22.10
CA GLU A 293 -26.62 2.07 20.93
C GLU A 293 -26.56 1.26 19.60
N ARG A 294 -26.86 -0.03 19.69
CA ARG A 294 -26.92 -0.89 18.49
C ARG A 294 -28.12 -0.54 17.63
N ASN A 295 -27.87 -0.38 16.33
CA ASN A 295 -28.94 -0.16 15.33
C ASN A 295 -29.61 -1.47 14.88
N VAL A 296 -28.94 -2.60 15.07
CA VAL A 296 -29.43 -3.93 14.68
C VAL A 296 -29.21 -4.89 15.83
N PRO A 297 -30.13 -5.84 16.04
CA PRO A 297 -29.99 -6.86 17.06
C PRO A 297 -28.85 -7.84 16.74
N ASP A 298 -28.30 -8.45 17.78
CA ASP A 298 -27.29 -9.49 17.63
C ASP A 298 -27.95 -10.78 17.09
N PRO A 299 -27.34 -11.48 16.11
CA PRO A 299 -27.82 -12.78 15.65
C PRO A 299 -27.93 -13.83 16.76
N SER A 300 -27.24 -13.67 17.89
CA SER A 300 -27.32 -14.52 19.06
C SER A 300 -28.41 -14.12 20.06
N ASP A 301 -29.06 -12.96 19.89
CA ASP A 301 -30.16 -12.52 20.75
C ASP A 301 -31.32 -13.56 20.61
N LYS A 302 -31.83 -14.02 21.76
CA LYS A 302 -32.93 -15.02 21.78
C LYS A 302 -34.16 -14.44 21.09
N GLY A 303 -34.59 -15.09 20.00
CA GLY A 303 -35.77 -14.68 19.23
C GLY A 303 -35.46 -14.16 17.82
N TYR A 304 -34.22 -13.87 17.49
CA TYR A 304 -33.83 -13.46 16.15
C TYR A 304 -33.36 -14.69 15.34
N LYS A 305 -34.23 -15.20 14.47
CA LYS A 305 -33.87 -16.19 13.45
C LYS A 305 -33.87 -15.50 12.09
N PHE A 306 -32.71 -15.36 11.48
CA PHE A 306 -32.64 -15.11 10.05
C PHE A 306 -32.97 -16.44 9.35
N ASP A 307 -33.98 -16.43 8.50
CA ASP A 307 -34.19 -17.55 7.61
C ASP A 307 -33.11 -17.61 6.52
N LYS A 308 -33.04 -18.72 5.80
CA LYS A 308 -32.07 -18.91 4.71
C LYS A 308 -32.24 -17.91 3.56
N SER A 309 -33.32 -17.14 3.53
CA SER A 309 -33.61 -16.09 2.54
C SER A 309 -33.18 -14.70 2.98
N GLY A 310 -32.63 -14.56 4.19
CA GLY A 310 -32.24 -13.27 4.76
C GLY A 310 -33.43 -12.47 5.32
N LYS A 311 -34.60 -13.12 5.56
CA LYS A 311 -35.74 -12.51 6.22
C LYS A 311 -35.69 -12.77 7.72
N THR A 312 -36.08 -11.79 8.50
CA THR A 312 -36.31 -11.97 9.94
C THR A 312 -37.62 -12.75 10.16
N ALA A 313 -37.72 -13.49 11.28
CA ALA A 313 -38.95 -14.18 11.67
C ALA A 313 -40.17 -13.25 11.87
N SER A 314 -39.95 -11.95 11.90
CA SER A 314 -40.99 -10.91 11.92
C SER A 314 -41.47 -10.48 10.52
N GLY A 315 -41.03 -11.16 9.45
CA GLY A 315 -41.43 -10.86 8.08
C GLY A 315 -40.74 -9.66 7.42
N LEU A 316 -39.86 -8.96 8.16
CA LEU A 316 -39.03 -7.89 7.62
C LEU A 316 -37.91 -8.51 6.76
N SER A 317 -37.96 -8.24 5.48
CA SER A 317 -36.87 -8.60 4.55
C SER A 317 -35.66 -7.73 4.83
N VAL A 318 -34.46 -8.27 4.60
CA VAL A 318 -33.20 -7.48 4.54
C VAL A 318 -33.34 -6.30 3.55
N HIS A 319 -34.34 -6.36 2.62
CA HIS A 319 -34.69 -5.31 1.69
C HIS A 319 -35.65 -4.24 2.26
N ASP A 320 -36.24 -4.46 3.43
CA ASP A 320 -37.20 -3.53 4.09
C ASP A 320 -36.50 -2.53 5.04
N PHE A 321 -35.21 -2.69 5.28
CA PHE A 321 -34.42 -1.60 5.82
C PHE A 321 -34.34 -0.48 4.77
N PRO A 322 -34.33 0.82 5.16
CA PRO A 322 -34.61 1.96 4.29
C PRO A 322 -33.68 2.20 3.09
N PHE A 323 -32.89 1.22 2.73
CA PHE A 323 -32.02 1.24 1.57
C PHE A 323 -32.61 0.37 0.44
N LYS A 324 -33.66 0.85 -0.21
CA LYS A 324 -34.11 0.29 -1.48
C LYS A 324 -33.01 0.45 -2.51
N VAL A 325 -32.22 -0.59 -2.70
CA VAL A 325 -31.42 -0.73 -3.92
C VAL A 325 -32.43 -0.90 -5.05
N LYS A 326 -32.71 0.16 -5.82
CA LYS A 326 -33.49 0.06 -7.04
C LYS A 326 -32.82 -0.95 -7.96
N LYS A 327 -33.45 -2.12 -8.13
CA LYS A 327 -33.08 -3.08 -9.16
C LYS A 327 -33.20 -2.38 -10.52
N LYS A 328 -32.11 -2.41 -11.30
CA LYS A 328 -32.03 -2.04 -12.71
C LYS A 328 -31.97 -0.53 -13.05
N GLU A 329 -30.98 0.16 -12.56
CA GLU A 329 -30.31 1.14 -13.40
C GLU A 329 -28.92 0.57 -13.73
N LYS A 330 -28.48 0.72 -15.00
CA LYS A 330 -27.06 0.48 -15.36
C LYS A 330 -26.24 1.40 -14.46
N LEU A 331 -25.78 0.87 -13.33
CA LEU A 331 -24.97 1.62 -12.38
C LEU A 331 -23.73 2.08 -13.13
N HIS A 332 -23.72 3.36 -13.45
CA HIS A 332 -22.48 4.06 -13.70
C HIS A 332 -21.72 3.99 -12.37
N ILE A 333 -20.83 2.99 -12.24
CA ILE A 333 -20.07 2.75 -11.04
C ILE A 333 -19.18 3.98 -10.83
N PRO A 334 -19.50 4.88 -9.89
CA PRO A 334 -18.57 5.97 -9.62
C PRO A 334 -17.33 5.31 -9.03
N VAL A 335 -16.22 5.40 -9.76
CA VAL A 335 -14.90 5.07 -9.21
C VAL A 335 -14.78 5.82 -7.89
N PHE A 336 -14.46 5.11 -6.82
CA PHE A 336 -14.15 5.75 -5.55
C PHE A 336 -12.88 6.57 -5.77
N VAL A 337 -13.07 7.85 -6.04
CA VAL A 337 -11.99 8.83 -5.97
C VAL A 337 -11.92 9.25 -4.51
N PRO A 338 -10.76 9.10 -3.83
CA PRO A 338 -10.56 9.71 -2.52
C PRO A 338 -11.02 11.16 -2.60
N PRO A 339 -11.63 11.73 -1.54
CA PRO A 339 -12.04 13.12 -1.58
C PRO A 339 -10.84 13.94 -2.05
N GLU A 340 -10.93 14.55 -3.23
CA GLU A 340 -9.97 15.56 -3.64
C GLU A 340 -10.02 16.61 -2.55
N ILE A 341 -8.94 16.65 -1.76
CA ILE A 341 -8.72 17.76 -0.86
C ILE A 341 -8.61 18.94 -1.82
N LYS A 342 -9.70 19.72 -1.93
CA LYS A 342 -9.62 21.02 -2.56
C LYS A 342 -8.39 21.64 -1.96
N LYS A 343 -7.40 21.95 -2.78
CA LYS A 343 -6.26 22.79 -2.40
C LYS A 343 -6.88 24.15 -2.06
N ALA A 344 -7.45 24.19 -0.87
CA ALA A 344 -7.95 25.41 -0.31
C ALA A 344 -6.76 26.36 -0.17
N GLU A 345 -6.99 27.59 -0.54
CA GLU A 345 -6.12 28.76 -0.53
C GLU A 345 -5.56 29.12 0.86
N ASP A 346 -4.96 28.15 1.58
CA ASP A 346 -4.39 28.38 2.92
C ASP A 346 -2.87 28.61 2.91
N LYS A 347 -2.34 29.17 1.81
CA LYS A 347 -0.95 29.66 1.80
C LYS A 347 -0.71 30.86 2.72
N LYS A 348 -1.73 31.46 3.34
CA LYS A 348 -1.58 32.67 4.18
C LYS A 348 -1.48 32.43 5.69
N ILE A 349 -1.85 31.28 6.23
CA ILE A 349 -1.86 31.03 7.68
C ILE A 349 -0.56 30.37 8.18
N LEU A 350 0.20 29.71 7.32
CA LEU A 350 1.41 28.95 7.69
C LEU A 350 2.66 29.77 7.98
N LYS A 351 2.61 31.10 7.88
CA LYS A 351 3.77 31.97 8.22
C LYS A 351 3.84 32.43 9.67
N LYS A 352 2.86 32.16 10.52
CA LYS A 352 2.79 32.78 11.87
C LYS A 352 3.14 31.87 13.06
N ASN A 353 3.28 30.55 12.92
CA ASN A 353 3.53 29.63 14.05
C ASN A 353 4.79 28.76 13.92
N ARG A 354 5.87 29.32 13.40
CA ARG A 354 7.21 28.69 13.49
C ARG A 354 7.86 29.06 14.83
N LYS A 355 7.45 28.41 15.91
CA LYS A 355 8.26 28.25 17.15
C LYS A 355 7.47 27.40 18.14
N VAL A 356 7.47 26.08 18.01
CA VAL A 356 7.31 25.14 19.13
C VAL A 356 7.96 23.81 18.70
N GLU A 357 8.89 23.40 19.44
CA GLU A 357 9.68 22.19 19.58
C GLU A 357 9.45 21.02 18.61
N LYS A 358 10.51 20.75 17.83
CA LYS A 358 10.80 19.47 17.18
C LYS A 358 11.04 18.39 18.25
N LYS A 359 10.05 17.56 18.55
CA LYS A 359 10.30 16.20 18.99
C LYS A 359 10.21 15.32 17.75
N GLU A 360 11.36 14.82 17.32
CA GLU A 360 11.49 13.82 16.26
C GLU A 360 10.82 12.52 16.71
N VAL A 361 9.58 12.33 16.30
CA VAL A 361 8.99 10.98 16.28
C VAL A 361 9.49 10.33 15.00
N GLY A 362 10.57 9.54 15.13
CA GLY A 362 11.34 9.07 14.00
C GLY A 362 10.59 8.06 13.11
N GLU A 363 10.97 8.01 11.83
CA GLU A 363 10.59 7.03 10.81
C GLU A 363 10.68 5.54 11.29
N LYS A 364 11.45 5.30 12.33
CA LYS A 364 11.60 3.99 12.99
C LYS A 364 10.32 3.49 13.67
N GLY A 365 9.47 4.38 14.17
CA GLY A 365 8.21 4.00 14.84
C GLY A 365 7.19 3.41 13.85
N ILE A 366 6.98 4.07 12.71
CA ILE A 366 6.02 3.61 11.70
C ILE A 366 6.45 2.26 11.10
N LYS A 367 7.73 2.08 10.77
CA LYS A 367 8.24 0.81 10.25
C LYS A 367 8.03 -0.35 11.23
N LYS A 368 8.21 -0.09 12.55
CA LYS A 368 8.01 -1.10 13.59
C LYS A 368 6.54 -1.50 13.73
N VAL A 369 5.62 -0.54 13.65
CA VAL A 369 4.17 -0.80 13.72
C VAL A 369 3.68 -1.51 12.45
N ILE A 370 4.14 -1.10 11.27
CA ILE A 370 3.78 -1.75 9.99
C ILE A 370 4.26 -3.21 9.98
N ASN A 371 5.50 -3.48 10.41
CA ASN A 371 6.03 -4.84 10.47
C ASN A 371 5.30 -5.70 11.52
N LEU A 372 4.91 -5.13 12.66
CA LEU A 372 4.14 -5.84 13.67
C LEU A 372 2.78 -6.27 13.13
N ILE A 373 2.11 -5.40 12.38
CA ILE A 373 0.78 -5.70 11.81
C ILE A 373 0.88 -6.69 10.65
N SER A 374 1.95 -6.62 9.84
CA SER A 374 2.17 -7.57 8.73
C SER A 374 2.40 -9.01 9.20
N SER A 375 2.78 -9.21 10.47
CA SER A 375 2.93 -10.56 11.06
C SER A 375 1.60 -11.18 11.53
N PHE A 376 0.51 -10.42 11.54
CA PHE A 376 -0.84 -10.89 11.93
C PHE A 376 -1.76 -11.18 10.74
N PHE A 377 -1.28 -10.96 9.52
CA PHE A 377 -1.97 -11.25 8.25
C PHE A 377 -1.10 -12.09 7.32
#